data_9225280d62542255ac1354558cae37f1
#
_entry.id   9225280d62542255ac1354558cae37f1
#
_cell.length_a   1.000
_cell.length_b   1.000
_cell.length_c   1.000
_cell.angle_alpha   90.00
_cell.angle_beta   90.00
_cell.angle_gamma   90.00
#
_symmetry.space_group_name_H-M   'P 1'
#
loop_
_entity.id
_entity.type
_entity.pdbx_description
1 polymer ?
#
loop_
_entity_poly.entity_id
_entity_poly.type
_entity_poly.pdbx_seq_one_letter_code
_entity_poly.pdbx_strand_id
1 'polypeptide(L)'
;DEKPLGKGGQATVYNVIYPARLDDCCIKIYHNGCKEQTIERLKYMIAHPPAITRSAAFRICWPEGFVYNEQREIVGFYMPKAFEQSRDLYILCYYCKGKTIASRFKSSPAWFDKFERTTGEGVRNRLKMMANISQAFYQIHKANDYVVLDVKPENILATATGKVSIVDTDSFQIADNQRIIFPGAAATPEYCAPEFESQYSQHRPFTKTNDCFSLAVVFYQILMGLHPYSGMQLLEPYDTDEYNNLAACINRHLFVYGSNKRYIR
;
A
#
# COMPACT_ATOMS: atom_id res chain seq x y z
N ASP A 1 -3.86 21.35 -12.93
CA ASP A 1 -4.57 20.56 -13.93
C ASP A 1 -5.96 20.24 -13.39
N GLU A 2 -7.00 20.51 -14.16
CA GLU A 2 -8.38 20.22 -13.73
C GLU A 2 -8.70 18.73 -13.71
N LYS A 3 -7.92 17.93 -14.43
CA LYS A 3 -8.12 16.48 -14.49
C LYS A 3 -7.37 15.80 -13.34
N PRO A 4 -8.06 15.11 -12.42
CA PRO A 4 -7.41 14.43 -11.33
C PRO A 4 -6.59 13.22 -11.81
N LEU A 5 -5.45 12.99 -11.17
CA LEU A 5 -4.66 11.77 -11.30
C LEU A 5 -5.32 10.59 -10.57
N GLY A 6 -5.97 10.89 -9.44
CA GLY A 6 -6.70 9.91 -8.64
C GLY A 6 -7.69 10.60 -7.71
N LYS A 7 -8.79 9.91 -7.40
CA LYS A 7 -9.81 10.37 -6.48
C LYS A 7 -10.10 9.28 -5.45
N GLY A 8 -9.83 9.59 -4.19
CA GLY A 8 -10.17 8.75 -3.04
C GLY A 8 -11.37 9.30 -2.27
N GLY A 9 -11.76 8.61 -1.19
CA GLY A 9 -12.88 9.04 -0.34
C GLY A 9 -12.62 10.35 0.41
N GLN A 10 -11.37 10.61 0.78
CA GLN A 10 -11.00 11.77 1.62
C GLN A 10 -10.32 12.89 0.85
N ALA A 11 -9.70 12.61 -0.28
CA ALA A 11 -8.89 13.58 -1.02
C ALA A 11 -8.84 13.26 -2.52
N THR A 12 -8.45 14.26 -3.28
CA THR A 12 -8.19 14.14 -4.74
C THR A 12 -6.74 14.54 -5.02
N VAL A 13 -6.10 13.82 -5.95
CA VAL A 13 -4.71 14.07 -6.36
C VAL A 13 -4.69 14.70 -7.74
N TYR A 14 -3.92 15.77 -7.90
CA TYR A 14 -3.79 16.53 -9.15
C TYR A 14 -2.32 16.71 -9.55
N ASN A 15 -2.06 16.85 -10.84
CA ASN A 15 -0.76 17.28 -11.33
C ASN A 15 -0.43 18.72 -10.93
N VAL A 16 0.82 18.99 -10.60
CA VAL A 16 1.34 20.34 -10.54
C VAL A 16 1.77 20.76 -11.95
N ILE A 17 1.26 21.89 -12.42
CA ILE A 17 1.64 22.49 -13.71
C ILE A 17 2.64 23.64 -13.49
N TYR A 18 2.46 24.37 -12.40
CA TYR A 18 3.29 25.49 -12.02
C TYR A 18 3.46 25.55 -10.49
N PRO A 19 4.64 25.92 -10.00
CA PRO A 19 5.87 26.30 -10.70
C PRO A 19 6.64 25.10 -11.29
N ALA A 20 7.42 25.31 -12.35
CA ALA A 20 8.16 24.28 -13.07
C ALA A 20 9.11 23.44 -12.18
N ARG A 21 9.60 23.99 -11.06
CA ARG A 21 10.43 23.26 -10.07
C ARG A 21 9.68 22.09 -9.40
N LEU A 22 8.36 22.02 -9.52
CA LEU A 22 7.48 20.98 -8.95
C LEU A 22 6.82 20.12 -10.06
N ASP A 23 7.36 20.12 -11.27
CA ASP A 23 6.81 19.39 -12.41
C ASP A 23 6.81 17.88 -12.22
N ASP A 24 7.70 17.32 -11.36
CA ASP A 24 7.74 15.93 -10.93
C ASP A 24 6.89 15.64 -9.68
N CYS A 25 6.12 16.63 -9.20
CA CYS A 25 5.26 16.54 -8.04
C CYS A 25 3.77 16.51 -8.41
N CYS A 26 2.97 16.01 -7.50
CA CYS A 26 1.52 16.13 -7.49
C CYS A 26 1.05 16.70 -6.15
N ILE A 27 -0.18 17.18 -6.10
CA ILE A 27 -0.82 17.69 -4.90
C ILE A 27 -1.97 16.79 -4.49
N LYS A 28 -2.09 16.51 -3.19
CA LYS A 28 -3.24 15.84 -2.58
C LYS A 28 -4.07 16.88 -1.83
N ILE A 29 -5.32 17.10 -2.27
CA ILE A 29 -6.24 18.09 -1.70
C ILE A 29 -7.35 17.36 -0.96
N TYR A 30 -7.54 17.64 0.32
CA TYR A 30 -8.58 17.05 1.14
C TYR A 30 -9.95 17.67 0.86
N HIS A 31 -11.00 16.83 0.74
CA HIS A 31 -12.35 17.31 0.37
C HIS A 31 -13.00 18.19 1.44
N ASN A 32 -12.74 17.94 2.71
CA ASN A 32 -13.34 18.63 3.86
C ASN A 32 -12.32 19.51 4.61
N GLY A 33 -11.30 20.01 3.89
CA GLY A 33 -10.21 20.75 4.49
C GLY A 33 -9.25 19.87 5.31
N CYS A 34 -8.19 20.46 5.81
CA CYS A 34 -7.17 19.77 6.60
C CYS A 34 -7.48 19.94 8.10
N LYS A 35 -7.76 18.84 8.80
CA LYS A 35 -7.93 18.84 10.25
C LYS A 35 -6.61 19.15 10.94
N GLU A 36 -6.62 19.79 12.11
CA GLU A 36 -5.43 20.16 12.87
C GLU A 36 -4.50 18.97 13.11
N GLN A 37 -5.03 17.82 13.52
CA GLN A 37 -4.26 16.60 13.71
C GLN A 37 -3.55 16.13 12.43
N THR A 38 -4.20 16.31 11.27
CA THR A 38 -3.61 15.98 9.96
C THR A 38 -2.47 16.96 9.64
N ILE A 39 -2.66 18.24 9.92
CA ILE A 39 -1.63 19.27 9.72
C ILE A 39 -0.40 18.96 10.59
N GLU A 40 -0.59 18.66 11.86
CA GLU A 40 0.52 18.35 12.78
C GLU A 40 1.27 17.08 12.35
N ARG A 41 0.56 16.04 11.89
CA ARG A 41 1.17 14.84 11.31
C ARG A 41 2.01 15.18 10.08
N LEU A 42 1.45 15.94 9.15
CA LEU A 42 2.16 16.35 7.93
C LEU A 42 3.40 17.22 8.26
N LYS A 43 3.30 18.13 9.23
CA LYS A 43 4.46 18.90 9.71
C LYS A 43 5.58 17.98 10.19
N TYR A 44 5.23 16.99 11.00
CA TYR A 44 6.20 16.01 11.50
C TYR A 44 6.85 15.23 10.35
N MET A 45 6.04 14.73 9.41
CA MET A 45 6.52 13.96 8.26
C MET A 45 7.43 14.78 7.35
N ILE A 46 7.09 16.03 7.07
CA ILE A 46 7.90 16.96 6.26
C ILE A 46 9.25 17.22 6.93
N ALA A 47 9.27 17.33 8.26
CA ALA A 47 10.50 17.55 9.03
C ALA A 47 11.38 16.29 9.17
N HIS A 48 10.79 15.08 9.02
CA HIS A 48 11.47 13.80 9.26
C HIS A 48 11.27 12.82 8.10
N PRO A 49 11.67 13.19 6.86
CA PRO A 49 11.48 12.32 5.70
C PRO A 49 12.43 11.11 5.74
N PRO A 50 12.09 10.02 5.04
CA PRO A 50 13.06 8.98 4.69
C PRO A 50 14.27 9.57 3.95
N ALA A 51 15.46 9.02 4.18
CA ALA A 51 16.69 9.52 3.56
C ALA A 51 16.63 9.48 2.01
N ILE A 52 15.92 8.52 1.45
CA ILE A 52 15.73 8.35 0.02
C ILE A 52 14.25 8.16 -0.26
N THR A 53 13.60 9.16 -0.84
CA THR A 53 12.21 9.10 -1.31
C THR A 53 12.12 8.90 -2.83
N ARG A 54 13.20 9.22 -3.56
CA ARG A 54 13.30 9.09 -5.03
C ARG A 54 14.53 8.27 -5.40
N SER A 55 14.31 7.21 -6.18
CA SER A 55 15.40 6.43 -6.80
C SER A 55 15.01 6.02 -8.23
N ALA A 56 15.92 5.39 -8.95
CA ALA A 56 15.63 4.84 -10.28
C ALA A 56 14.65 3.65 -10.22
N ALA A 57 14.56 2.97 -9.06
CA ALA A 57 13.81 1.73 -8.87
C ALA A 57 12.49 1.93 -8.11
N PHE A 58 12.44 2.92 -7.22
CA PHE A 58 11.25 3.20 -6.42
C PHE A 58 11.06 4.70 -6.17
N ARG A 59 9.83 5.07 -5.88
CA ARG A 59 9.42 6.37 -5.31
C ARG A 59 8.58 6.15 -4.06
N ILE A 60 8.76 7.00 -3.07
CA ILE A 60 7.87 7.12 -1.94
C ILE A 60 7.18 8.47 -2.10
N CYS A 61 5.88 8.48 -2.29
CA CYS A 61 5.08 9.70 -2.47
C CYS A 61 4.93 10.41 -1.12
N TRP A 62 6.07 10.89 -0.58
CA TRP A 62 6.21 11.47 0.74
C TRP A 62 5.81 12.95 0.75
N PRO A 63 5.09 13.44 1.79
CA PRO A 63 4.79 14.87 1.93
C PRO A 63 6.07 15.70 1.95
N GLU A 64 6.17 16.74 1.10
CA GLU A 64 7.32 17.62 1.01
C GLU A 64 7.00 19.08 1.36
N GLY A 65 5.73 19.45 1.40
CA GLY A 65 5.29 20.76 1.83
C GLY A 65 3.78 20.94 1.67
N PHE A 66 3.28 22.03 2.23
CA PHE A 66 1.84 22.32 2.25
C PHE A 66 1.35 22.99 0.99
N VAL A 67 0.06 22.77 0.71
CA VAL A 67 -0.72 23.50 -0.31
C VAL A 67 -1.75 24.37 0.40
N TYR A 68 -1.82 25.63 0.00
CA TYR A 68 -2.69 26.64 0.58
C TYR A 68 -3.75 27.08 -0.43
N ASN A 69 -4.94 27.40 0.06
CA ASN A 69 -5.97 28.11 -0.72
C ASN A 69 -5.69 29.64 -0.78
N GLU A 70 -6.56 30.39 -1.45
CA GLU A 70 -6.48 31.85 -1.54
C GLU A 70 -6.57 32.55 -0.18
N GLN A 71 -7.26 31.94 0.78
CA GLN A 71 -7.40 32.43 2.16
C GLN A 71 -6.19 32.06 3.04
N ARG A 72 -5.14 31.46 2.47
CA ARG A 72 -3.93 30.98 3.17
C ARG A 72 -4.20 29.85 4.17
N GLU A 73 -5.27 29.10 4.00
CA GLU A 73 -5.58 27.92 4.78
C GLU A 73 -4.90 26.69 4.13
N ILE A 74 -4.41 25.77 4.96
CA ILE A 74 -3.83 24.51 4.48
C ILE A 74 -4.97 23.60 3.97
N VAL A 75 -4.96 23.27 2.69
CA VAL A 75 -5.95 22.39 2.05
C VAL A 75 -5.38 21.03 1.65
N GLY A 76 -4.06 20.87 1.74
CA GLY A 76 -3.38 19.63 1.35
C GLY A 76 -1.88 19.76 1.39
N PHE A 77 -1.21 18.88 0.66
CA PHE A 77 0.23 18.84 0.55
C PHE A 77 0.69 18.44 -0.85
N TYR A 78 1.94 18.75 -1.19
CA TYR A 78 2.56 18.25 -2.40
C TYR A 78 3.57 17.14 -2.09
N MET A 79 3.75 16.25 -3.04
CA MET A 79 4.59 15.06 -2.93
C MET A 79 5.13 14.65 -4.30
N PRO A 80 6.19 13.79 -4.37
CA PRO A 80 6.62 13.20 -5.63
C PRO A 80 5.49 12.50 -6.36
N LYS A 81 5.37 12.69 -7.67
CA LYS A 81 4.47 11.86 -8.48
C LYS A 81 4.93 10.41 -8.50
N ALA A 82 3.99 9.49 -8.51
CA ALA A 82 4.28 8.12 -8.90
C ALA A 82 4.90 8.07 -10.31
N PHE A 83 5.63 7.00 -10.63
CA PHE A 83 6.17 6.83 -11.96
C PHE A 83 5.06 6.87 -13.00
N GLU A 84 5.33 7.52 -14.14
CA GLU A 84 4.39 7.56 -15.25
C GLU A 84 4.03 6.15 -15.73
N GLN A 85 2.83 6.02 -16.29
CA GLN A 85 2.29 4.74 -16.78
C GLN A 85 2.25 3.64 -15.73
N SER A 86 2.39 3.97 -14.44
CA SER A 86 2.20 2.98 -13.36
C SER A 86 0.72 2.59 -13.21
N ARG A 87 0.52 1.38 -12.74
CA ARG A 87 -0.79 0.80 -12.39
C ARG A 87 -0.75 0.31 -10.97
N ASP A 88 -1.90 0.19 -10.30
CA ASP A 88 -1.94 -0.44 -9.01
C ASP A 88 -1.42 -1.89 -9.11
N LEU A 89 -0.70 -2.33 -8.09
CA LEU A 89 -0.05 -3.64 -8.06
C LEU A 89 -1.06 -4.79 -8.09
N TYR A 90 -2.32 -4.50 -7.75
CA TYR A 90 -3.42 -5.45 -7.78
C TYR A 90 -3.51 -6.22 -9.11
N ILE A 91 -3.14 -5.59 -10.24
CA ILE A 91 -3.11 -6.21 -11.57
C ILE A 91 -2.24 -7.49 -11.61
N LEU A 92 -1.21 -7.59 -10.75
CA LEU A 92 -0.31 -8.73 -10.68
C LEU A 92 -0.65 -9.73 -9.57
N CYS A 93 -1.59 -9.39 -8.69
CA CYS A 93 -1.93 -10.18 -7.51
C CYS A 93 -2.94 -11.30 -7.77
N TYR A 94 -3.56 -11.33 -8.94
CA TYR A 94 -4.57 -12.34 -9.29
C TYR A 94 -4.10 -13.23 -10.43
N TYR A 95 -4.46 -14.51 -10.33
CA TYR A 95 -4.26 -15.45 -11.42
C TYR A 95 -5.44 -15.35 -12.38
N CYS A 96 -5.18 -14.84 -13.57
CA CYS A 96 -6.15 -14.81 -14.65
C CYS A 96 -5.75 -15.83 -15.70
N LYS A 97 -6.51 -16.93 -15.83
CA LYS A 97 -6.36 -17.90 -16.91
C LYS A 97 -7.40 -17.60 -17.99
N GLY A 98 -6.95 -17.34 -19.23
CA GLY A 98 -7.83 -17.22 -20.40
C GLY A 98 -8.62 -15.91 -20.46
N LYS A 99 -9.85 -15.98 -20.99
CA LYS A 99 -10.71 -14.84 -21.39
C LYS A 99 -11.20 -13.93 -20.24
N THR A 100 -10.92 -14.25 -18.98
CA THR A 100 -11.45 -13.58 -17.79
C THR A 100 -10.50 -12.53 -17.19
N ILE A 101 -9.59 -12.00 -17.98
CA ILE A 101 -8.90 -10.78 -17.57
C ILE A 101 -9.95 -9.69 -17.41
N ALA A 102 -10.15 -9.21 -16.18
CA ALA A 102 -11.11 -8.16 -15.89
C ALA A 102 -10.95 -7.01 -16.90
N SER A 103 -12.05 -6.40 -17.30
CA SER A 103 -12.06 -5.38 -18.36
C SER A 103 -11.08 -4.23 -18.12
N ARG A 104 -10.80 -3.91 -16.84
CA ARG A 104 -9.79 -2.93 -16.43
C ARG A 104 -8.34 -3.33 -16.79
N PHE A 105 -8.07 -4.61 -17.07
CA PHE A 105 -6.76 -5.14 -17.42
C PHE A 105 -6.55 -5.32 -18.93
N LYS A 106 -7.65 -5.33 -19.72
CA LYS A 106 -7.59 -5.51 -21.19
C LYS A 106 -6.78 -4.42 -21.91
N SER A 107 -6.60 -3.27 -21.29
CA SER A 107 -5.86 -2.14 -21.88
C SER A 107 -4.33 -2.25 -21.79
N SER A 108 -3.77 -3.31 -21.25
CA SER A 108 -2.32 -3.46 -21.08
C SER A 108 -1.81 -4.89 -21.28
N PRO A 109 -1.99 -5.48 -22.48
CA PRO A 109 -1.51 -6.84 -22.77
C PRO A 109 -0.01 -7.02 -22.49
N ALA A 110 0.80 -6.01 -22.84
CA ALA A 110 2.26 -6.01 -22.65
C ALA A 110 2.70 -6.14 -21.16
N TRP A 111 1.82 -5.81 -20.23
CA TRP A 111 2.08 -6.06 -18.82
C TRP A 111 2.12 -7.55 -18.49
N PHE A 112 1.16 -8.31 -19.01
CA PHE A 112 1.01 -9.74 -18.71
C PHE A 112 2.16 -10.54 -19.26
N ASP A 113 2.61 -10.23 -20.47
CA ASP A 113 3.73 -10.93 -21.11
C ASP A 113 5.01 -10.81 -20.29
N LYS A 114 5.30 -9.60 -19.76
CA LYS A 114 6.51 -9.34 -18.96
C LYS A 114 6.47 -9.98 -17.55
N PHE A 115 5.30 -10.22 -17.03
CA PHE A 115 5.10 -10.76 -15.68
C PHE A 115 4.39 -12.11 -15.68
N GLU A 116 4.44 -12.85 -16.80
CA GLU A 116 3.83 -14.17 -16.89
C GLU A 116 4.47 -15.15 -15.89
N ARG A 117 3.65 -15.74 -15.02
CA ARG A 117 4.13 -16.62 -13.92
C ARG A 117 4.76 -17.93 -14.41
N THR A 118 4.38 -18.39 -15.60
CA THR A 118 4.85 -19.65 -16.15
C THR A 118 6.20 -19.54 -16.87
N THR A 119 6.72 -18.31 -17.03
CA THR A 119 8.01 -18.07 -17.67
C THR A 119 9.09 -17.67 -16.67
N GLY A 120 10.34 -18.13 -16.90
CA GLY A 120 11.46 -17.75 -16.05
C GLY A 120 11.73 -16.23 -16.05
N GLU A 121 11.46 -15.53 -17.16
CA GLU A 121 11.57 -14.09 -17.24
C GLU A 121 10.49 -13.40 -16.40
N GLY A 122 9.24 -13.83 -16.51
CA GLY A 122 8.14 -13.25 -15.75
C GLY A 122 8.33 -13.41 -14.24
N VAL A 123 8.80 -14.59 -13.78
CA VAL A 123 9.17 -14.82 -12.38
C VAL A 123 10.29 -13.88 -11.94
N ARG A 124 11.35 -13.74 -12.75
CA ARG A 124 12.47 -12.83 -12.45
C ARG A 124 11.99 -11.37 -12.32
N ASN A 125 11.10 -10.94 -13.22
CA ASN A 125 10.56 -9.58 -13.20
C ASN A 125 9.70 -9.33 -11.94
N ARG A 126 8.93 -10.33 -11.48
CA ARG A 126 8.17 -10.28 -10.22
C ARG A 126 9.11 -10.18 -9.02
N LEU A 127 10.15 -11.01 -8.96
CA LEU A 127 11.15 -10.97 -7.88
C LEU A 127 11.88 -9.61 -7.85
N LYS A 128 12.24 -9.06 -9.01
CA LYS A 128 12.84 -7.71 -9.10
C LYS A 128 11.90 -6.64 -8.55
N MET A 129 10.62 -6.71 -8.87
CA MET A 129 9.61 -5.79 -8.35
C MET A 129 9.48 -5.91 -6.82
N MET A 130 9.42 -7.13 -6.29
CA MET A 130 9.40 -7.36 -4.83
C MET A 130 10.64 -6.78 -4.16
N ALA A 131 11.83 -6.91 -4.76
CA ALA A 131 13.05 -6.30 -4.25
C ALA A 131 12.94 -4.76 -4.23
N ASN A 132 12.36 -4.14 -5.26
CA ASN A 132 12.15 -2.69 -5.31
C ASN A 132 11.16 -2.21 -4.25
N ILE A 133 10.07 -2.96 -4.00
CA ILE A 133 9.13 -2.71 -2.91
C ILE A 133 9.87 -2.80 -1.56
N SER A 134 10.64 -3.87 -1.34
CA SER A 134 11.40 -4.06 -0.10
C SER A 134 12.39 -2.92 0.16
N GLN A 135 13.05 -2.40 -0.89
CA GLN A 135 13.95 -1.25 -0.77
C GLN A 135 13.20 0.02 -0.34
N ALA A 136 12.02 0.28 -0.92
CA ALA A 136 11.19 1.43 -0.51
C ALA A 136 10.77 1.33 0.96
N PHE A 137 10.26 0.17 1.38
CA PHE A 137 9.89 -0.08 2.78
C PHE A 137 11.06 -0.01 3.73
N TYR A 138 12.24 -0.49 3.33
CA TYR A 138 13.47 -0.33 4.12
C TYR A 138 13.79 1.15 4.39
N GLN A 139 13.64 2.04 3.40
CA GLN A 139 13.85 3.48 3.61
C GLN A 139 12.82 4.08 4.58
N ILE A 140 11.55 3.69 4.46
CA ILE A 140 10.49 4.13 5.38
C ILE A 140 10.81 3.67 6.80
N HIS A 141 11.10 2.38 6.99
CA HIS A 141 11.36 1.78 8.29
C HIS A 141 12.67 2.24 8.94
N LYS A 142 13.64 2.71 8.14
CA LYS A 142 14.92 3.23 8.65
C LYS A 142 14.81 4.66 9.13
N ALA A 143 13.87 5.44 8.63
CA ALA A 143 13.81 6.88 8.89
C ALA A 143 13.47 7.20 10.35
N ASN A 144 12.38 6.62 10.85
CA ASN A 144 11.88 6.79 12.22
C ASN A 144 11.00 5.56 12.54
N ASP A 145 10.21 5.63 13.60
CA ASP A 145 9.23 4.58 13.92
C ASP A 145 7.94 4.73 13.09
N TYR A 146 8.13 4.82 11.75
CA TYR A 146 7.03 4.78 10.80
C TYR A 146 6.57 3.34 10.56
N VAL A 147 5.25 3.13 10.62
CA VAL A 147 4.61 1.88 10.26
C VAL A 147 3.47 2.21 9.29
N VAL A 148 3.49 1.56 8.12
CA VAL A 148 2.58 1.88 7.01
C VAL A 148 1.15 1.44 7.33
N LEU A 149 0.98 0.28 7.97
CA LEU A 149 -0.26 -0.39 8.39
C LEU A 149 -1.19 -0.81 7.25
N ASP A 150 -1.49 0.09 6.31
CA ASP A 150 -2.38 -0.20 5.18
C ASP A 150 -1.58 -0.67 3.95
N VAL A 151 -0.69 -1.65 4.17
CA VAL A 151 0.09 -2.27 3.10
C VAL A 151 -0.79 -3.21 2.30
N LYS A 152 -1.14 -2.79 1.09
CA LYS A 152 -1.96 -3.57 0.16
C LYS A 152 -1.61 -3.24 -1.29
N PRO A 153 -1.99 -4.08 -2.27
CA PRO A 153 -1.67 -3.86 -3.67
C PRO A 153 -2.13 -2.52 -4.24
N GLU A 154 -3.23 -1.96 -3.74
CA GLU A 154 -3.80 -0.69 -4.19
C GLU A 154 -2.94 0.52 -3.81
N ASN A 155 -2.18 0.42 -2.70
CA ASN A 155 -1.29 1.46 -2.19
C ASN A 155 0.14 1.34 -2.74
N ILE A 156 0.36 0.41 -3.67
CA ILE A 156 1.63 0.21 -4.37
C ILE A 156 1.37 0.29 -5.86
N LEU A 157 1.94 1.30 -6.52
CA LEU A 157 1.86 1.43 -7.96
C LEU A 157 3.12 0.86 -8.61
N ALA A 158 2.96 0.17 -9.74
CA ALA A 158 4.06 -0.44 -10.44
C ALA A 158 4.04 -0.12 -11.94
N THR A 159 5.22 -0.02 -12.56
CA THR A 159 5.39 0.14 -14.01
C THR A 159 5.65 -1.20 -14.70
N ALA A 160 5.49 -1.25 -16.02
CA ALA A 160 5.85 -2.42 -16.83
C ALA A 160 7.35 -2.77 -16.79
N THR A 161 8.20 -1.87 -16.28
CA THR A 161 9.65 -2.09 -16.10
C THR A 161 10.03 -2.53 -14.68
N GLY A 162 9.03 -2.72 -13.79
CA GLY A 162 9.22 -3.14 -12.42
C GLY A 162 9.61 -2.03 -11.44
N LYS A 163 9.55 -0.75 -11.84
CA LYS A 163 9.66 0.37 -10.91
C LYS A 163 8.41 0.45 -10.06
N VAL A 164 8.53 0.88 -8.81
CA VAL A 164 7.39 0.93 -7.88
C VAL A 164 7.24 2.30 -7.22
N SER A 165 6.02 2.65 -6.85
CA SER A 165 5.72 3.86 -6.09
C SER A 165 4.84 3.50 -4.90
N ILE A 166 5.23 3.92 -3.70
CA ILE A 166 4.42 3.79 -2.48
C ILE A 166 3.59 5.05 -2.36
N VAL A 167 2.28 4.89 -2.33
CA VAL A 167 1.31 6.00 -2.26
C VAL A 167 0.55 5.98 -0.92
N ASP A 168 -0.24 7.03 -0.67
CA ASP A 168 -1.08 7.17 0.53
C ASP A 168 -0.29 7.20 1.85
N THR A 169 0.89 7.82 1.82
CA THR A 169 1.84 7.84 2.94
C THR A 169 1.38 8.66 4.15
N ASP A 170 0.45 9.59 3.98
CA ASP A 170 -0.12 10.44 5.04
C ASP A 170 -0.99 9.70 6.06
N SER A 171 -1.21 8.40 5.86
CA SER A 171 -1.98 7.52 6.75
C SER A 171 -1.14 6.74 7.76
N PHE A 172 0.20 6.80 7.69
CA PHE A 172 1.12 5.99 8.50
C PHE A 172 0.98 6.25 10.00
N GLN A 173 1.19 5.21 10.80
CA GLN A 173 1.43 5.38 12.22
C GLN A 173 2.83 5.98 12.42
N ILE A 174 2.92 6.94 13.34
CA ILE A 174 4.18 7.51 13.80
C ILE A 174 4.28 7.28 15.30
N ALA A 175 5.37 6.64 15.73
CA ALA A 175 5.66 6.43 17.14
C ALA A 175 7.05 6.98 17.49
N ASP A 176 7.29 7.21 18.76
CA ASP A 176 8.59 7.52 19.34
C ASP A 176 8.71 6.81 20.69
N ASN A 177 9.79 6.04 20.88
CA ASN A 177 10.06 5.30 22.10
C ASN A 177 8.84 4.52 22.63
N GLN A 178 8.15 3.77 21.76
CA GLN A 178 6.95 3.00 22.06
C GLN A 178 5.69 3.85 22.41
N ARG A 179 5.75 5.16 22.26
CA ARG A 179 4.60 6.05 22.39
C ARG A 179 4.06 6.41 21.01
N ILE A 180 2.77 6.21 20.79
CA ILE A 180 2.10 6.66 19.57
C ILE A 180 2.01 8.19 19.60
N ILE A 181 2.63 8.85 18.60
CA ILE A 181 2.51 10.30 18.38
C ILE A 181 1.31 10.57 17.48
N PHE A 182 1.23 9.83 16.37
CA PHE A 182 0.10 9.89 15.44
C PHE A 182 -0.35 8.45 15.12
N PRO A 183 -1.59 8.08 15.46
CA PRO A 183 -2.12 6.76 15.14
C PRO A 183 -2.26 6.60 13.63
N GLY A 184 -2.11 5.39 13.12
CA GLY A 184 -2.42 5.06 11.73
C GLY A 184 -3.90 5.29 11.43
N ALA A 185 -4.21 5.75 10.22
CA ALA A 185 -5.56 6.16 9.89
C ALA A 185 -6.47 5.00 9.46
N ALA A 186 -5.90 3.93 8.93
CA ALA A 186 -6.64 2.77 8.42
C ALA A 186 -5.74 1.53 8.37
N ALA A 187 -6.38 0.36 8.33
CA ALA A 187 -5.77 -0.92 8.01
C ALA A 187 -6.82 -1.77 7.27
N THR A 188 -6.38 -2.63 6.37
CA THR A 188 -7.24 -3.53 5.62
C THR A 188 -7.13 -4.93 6.25
N PRO A 189 -8.22 -5.48 6.85
CA PRO A 189 -8.16 -6.70 7.66
C PRO A 189 -7.50 -7.90 6.98
N GLU A 190 -7.65 -8.03 5.67
CA GLU A 190 -7.09 -9.11 4.87
C GLU A 190 -5.56 -9.07 4.77
N TYR A 191 -4.95 -7.97 5.14
CA TYR A 191 -3.51 -7.78 5.14
C TYR A 191 -2.93 -7.60 6.55
N CYS A 192 -3.78 -7.59 7.59
CA CYS A 192 -3.34 -7.41 8.97
C CYS A 192 -2.73 -8.69 9.55
N ALA A 193 -1.66 -8.54 10.31
CA ALA A 193 -1.10 -9.63 11.09
C ALA A 193 -2.10 -10.14 12.14
N PRO A 194 -2.05 -11.43 12.54
CA PRO A 194 -2.99 -11.99 13.51
C PRO A 194 -3.04 -11.24 14.85
N GLU A 195 -1.94 -10.65 15.27
CA GLU A 195 -1.82 -9.87 16.51
C GLU A 195 -2.40 -8.44 16.41
N PHE A 196 -2.84 -8.00 15.22
CA PHE A 196 -3.30 -6.63 14.98
C PHE A 196 -4.42 -6.21 15.95
N GLU A 197 -5.47 -7.00 16.08
CA GLU A 197 -6.61 -6.68 16.93
C GLU A 197 -6.23 -6.55 18.42
N SER A 198 -5.32 -7.42 18.90
CA SER A 198 -4.86 -7.38 20.28
C SER A 198 -3.97 -6.15 20.54
N GLN A 199 -3.14 -5.76 19.59
CA GLN A 199 -2.33 -4.55 19.68
C GLN A 199 -3.21 -3.30 19.66
N TYR A 200 -4.20 -3.25 18.77
CA TYR A 200 -5.14 -2.13 18.63
C TYR A 200 -5.96 -1.94 19.91
N SER A 201 -6.56 -3.02 20.46
CA SER A 201 -7.37 -2.96 21.68
C SER A 201 -6.56 -2.57 22.93
N GLN A 202 -5.27 -2.91 22.96
CA GLN A 202 -4.35 -2.55 24.05
C GLN A 202 -3.69 -1.18 23.87
N HIS A 203 -4.02 -0.44 22.81
CA HIS A 203 -3.42 0.85 22.46
C HIS A 203 -1.88 0.79 22.34
N ARG A 204 -1.35 -0.37 21.96
CA ARG A 204 0.08 -0.55 21.72
C ARG A 204 0.44 -0.07 20.33
N PRO A 205 1.62 0.56 20.15
CA PRO A 205 2.08 0.91 18.82
C PRO A 205 2.30 -0.34 17.98
N PHE A 206 1.87 -0.28 16.73
CA PHE A 206 2.24 -1.27 15.74
C PHE A 206 3.73 -1.16 15.44
N THR A 207 4.29 -2.26 15.01
CA THR A 207 5.72 -2.36 14.71
C THR A 207 5.95 -2.67 13.23
N LYS A 208 7.17 -2.52 12.79
CA LYS A 208 7.59 -2.86 11.42
C LYS A 208 7.28 -4.31 11.05
N THR A 209 7.11 -5.21 12.03
CA THR A 209 6.72 -6.61 11.79
C THR A 209 5.29 -6.73 11.26
N ASN A 210 4.40 -5.81 11.61
CA ASN A 210 3.04 -5.76 11.04
C ASN A 210 3.13 -5.50 9.52
N ASP A 211 3.92 -4.52 9.09
CA ASP A 211 4.16 -4.28 7.66
C ASP A 211 4.85 -5.46 6.97
N CYS A 212 5.78 -6.15 7.66
CA CYS A 212 6.43 -7.34 7.12
C CYS A 212 5.46 -8.48 6.84
N PHE A 213 4.47 -8.69 7.72
CA PHE A 213 3.40 -9.65 7.48
C PHE A 213 2.58 -9.27 6.24
N SER A 214 2.12 -8.01 6.17
CA SER A 214 1.34 -7.50 5.04
C SER A 214 2.13 -7.62 3.72
N LEU A 215 3.43 -7.28 3.74
CA LEU A 215 4.33 -7.47 2.59
C LEU A 215 4.44 -8.94 2.18
N ALA A 216 4.52 -9.87 3.14
CA ALA A 216 4.57 -11.30 2.85
C ALA A 216 3.28 -11.76 2.13
N VAL A 217 2.12 -11.27 2.56
CA VAL A 217 0.83 -11.52 1.88
C VAL A 217 0.86 -10.97 0.45
N VAL A 218 1.27 -9.72 0.27
CA VAL A 218 1.37 -9.07 -1.06
C VAL A 218 2.37 -9.82 -1.96
N PHE A 219 3.53 -10.21 -1.44
CA PHE A 219 4.54 -10.94 -2.20
C PHE A 219 4.06 -12.33 -2.61
N TYR A 220 3.35 -13.02 -1.72
CA TYR A 220 2.71 -14.27 -2.06
C TYR A 220 1.70 -14.08 -3.21
N GLN A 221 0.86 -13.05 -3.14
CA GLN A 221 -0.09 -12.73 -4.22
C GLN A 221 0.64 -12.42 -5.54
N ILE A 222 1.73 -11.64 -5.51
CA ILE A 222 2.54 -11.35 -6.71
C ILE A 222 3.05 -12.66 -7.33
N LEU A 223 3.56 -13.60 -6.55
CA LEU A 223 4.14 -14.85 -7.05
C LEU A 223 3.07 -15.87 -7.44
N MET A 224 2.09 -16.08 -6.58
CA MET A 224 1.13 -17.17 -6.72
C MET A 224 -0.16 -16.78 -7.43
N GLY A 225 -0.51 -15.47 -7.44
CA GLY A 225 -1.73 -14.97 -8.07
C GLY A 225 -3.00 -15.18 -7.26
N LEU A 226 -2.86 -15.47 -5.97
CA LEU A 226 -3.98 -15.65 -5.03
C LEU A 226 -3.51 -15.25 -3.63
N HIS A 227 -4.45 -14.91 -2.78
CA HIS A 227 -4.16 -14.60 -1.40
C HIS A 227 -3.75 -15.86 -0.61
N PRO A 228 -2.73 -15.82 0.29
CA PRO A 228 -2.23 -17.02 0.98
C PRO A 228 -3.25 -17.72 1.88
N TYR A 229 -4.30 -17.01 2.25
CA TYR A 229 -5.40 -17.53 3.07
C TYR A 229 -6.70 -17.74 2.26
N SER A 230 -6.63 -17.69 0.91
CA SER A 230 -7.77 -17.93 0.02
C SER A 230 -7.82 -19.38 -0.49
N GLY A 231 -8.96 -19.74 -1.09
CA GLY A 231 -9.12 -21.07 -1.70
C GLY A 231 -9.41 -22.19 -0.72
N MET A 232 -9.74 -21.84 0.52
CA MET A 232 -10.15 -22.77 1.58
C MET A 232 -11.58 -22.49 1.98
N GLN A 233 -12.30 -23.54 2.35
CA GLN A 233 -13.60 -23.46 3.00
C GLN A 233 -13.44 -23.74 4.48
N LEU A 234 -13.87 -22.83 5.36
CA LEU A 234 -13.95 -23.08 6.78
C LEU A 234 -15.02 -24.14 7.05
N LEU A 235 -14.69 -25.10 7.91
CA LEU A 235 -15.64 -26.11 8.38
C LEU A 235 -16.44 -25.54 9.57
N GLU A 236 -17.69 -25.99 9.72
CA GLU A 236 -18.47 -25.65 10.90
C GLU A 236 -17.74 -26.07 12.21
N PRO A 237 -17.88 -25.30 13.27
CA PRO A 237 -18.72 -24.11 13.50
C PRO A 237 -18.06 -22.79 13.08
N TYR A 238 -17.05 -22.83 12.24
CA TYR A 238 -16.20 -21.69 11.86
C TYR A 238 -16.66 -21.02 10.54
N ASP A 239 -17.62 -21.66 9.84
CA ASP A 239 -18.28 -21.11 8.66
C ASP A 239 -19.39 -20.17 9.13
N THR A 240 -19.06 -18.91 9.35
CA THR A 240 -20.03 -17.86 9.66
C THR A 240 -20.07 -16.86 8.54
N ASP A 241 -21.24 -16.69 7.93
CA ASP A 241 -21.49 -15.74 6.83
C ASP A 241 -21.19 -14.27 7.16
N GLU A 242 -20.99 -13.96 8.43
CA GLU A 242 -20.82 -12.58 8.91
C GLU A 242 -19.38 -12.05 8.83
N TYR A 243 -18.37 -12.88 8.51
CA TYR A 243 -16.98 -12.46 8.54
C TYR A 243 -16.29 -12.64 7.20
N ASN A 244 -15.53 -11.61 6.81
CA ASN A 244 -14.54 -11.73 5.76
C ASN A 244 -13.68 -12.97 6.01
N ASN A 245 -13.86 -13.98 5.18
CA ASN A 245 -13.26 -15.30 5.33
C ASN A 245 -11.72 -15.26 5.44
N LEU A 246 -11.09 -14.28 4.78
CA LEU A 246 -9.62 -14.12 4.79
C LEU A 246 -9.12 -13.66 6.15
N ALA A 247 -9.72 -12.65 6.75
CA ALA A 247 -9.35 -12.18 8.08
C ALA A 247 -9.54 -13.26 9.15
N ALA A 248 -10.63 -14.02 9.08
CA ALA A 248 -10.88 -15.15 9.97
C ALA A 248 -9.82 -16.26 9.82
N CYS A 249 -9.39 -16.54 8.59
CA CYS A 249 -8.31 -17.51 8.33
C CYS A 249 -6.95 -17.01 8.85
N ILE A 250 -6.66 -15.72 8.70
CA ILE A 250 -5.44 -15.10 9.22
C ILE A 250 -5.41 -15.23 10.75
N ASN A 251 -6.46 -14.80 11.43
CA ASN A 251 -6.56 -14.80 12.90
C ASN A 251 -6.47 -16.22 13.51
N ARG A 252 -6.83 -17.24 12.72
CA ARG A 252 -6.71 -18.65 13.12
C ARG A 252 -5.45 -19.34 12.58
N HIS A 253 -4.55 -18.61 11.96
CA HIS A 253 -3.31 -19.15 11.36
C HIS A 253 -3.56 -20.26 10.34
N LEU A 254 -4.63 -20.15 9.55
CA LEU A 254 -5.03 -21.16 8.57
C LEU A 254 -4.43 -20.84 7.18
N PHE A 255 -3.13 -21.01 7.06
CA PHE A 255 -2.45 -20.86 5.78
C PHE A 255 -2.77 -22.02 4.82
N VAL A 256 -2.97 -21.73 3.53
CA VAL A 256 -3.40 -22.73 2.52
C VAL A 256 -2.50 -23.96 2.43
N TYR A 257 -1.20 -23.82 2.68
CA TYR A 257 -0.23 -24.93 2.76
C TYR A 257 0.15 -25.29 4.19
N GLY A 258 -0.56 -24.76 5.17
CA GLY A 258 -0.31 -25.07 6.58
C GLY A 258 -0.69 -26.50 6.96
N SER A 259 -0.22 -26.94 8.11
CA SER A 259 -0.50 -28.29 8.66
C SER A 259 -1.88 -28.41 9.31
N ASN A 260 -2.53 -27.28 9.62
CA ASN A 260 -3.75 -27.23 10.44
C ASN A 260 -5.02 -27.48 9.61
N LYS A 261 -5.10 -28.66 8.95
CA LYS A 261 -6.18 -29.00 8.01
C LYS A 261 -7.50 -29.41 8.63
N ARG A 262 -7.59 -29.56 9.96
CA ARG A 262 -8.81 -29.98 10.64
C ARG A 262 -9.94 -28.93 10.61
N TYR A 263 -9.62 -27.68 10.26
CA TYR A 263 -10.57 -26.56 10.23
C TYR A 263 -10.93 -26.10 8.83
N ILE A 264 -10.28 -26.67 7.81
CA ILE A 264 -10.38 -26.23 6.42
C ILE A 264 -10.53 -27.42 5.47
N ARG A 265 -11.26 -27.19 4.35
CA ARG A 265 -11.43 -28.13 3.24
C ARG A 265 -10.92 -27.52 1.95
#